data_583acaddb66ededc09368208d377d4ba
#
_entry.id   583acaddb66ededc09368208d377d4ba
#
_cell.length_a   1.000
_cell.length_b   1.000
_cell.length_c   1.000
_cell.angle_alpha   90.00
_cell.angle_beta   90.00
_cell.angle_gamma   90.00
#
_symmetry.space_group_name_H-M   'P 1'
#
loop_
_entity.id
_entity.type
_entity.pdbx_description
1 polymer ?
#
loop_
_entity_poly.entity_id
_entity_poly.type
_entity_poly.pdbx_seq_one_letter_code
_entity_poly.pdbx_strand_id
1 'polypeptide(L)'
;MASITFKAAVIILGLIFLLALPPPLATAQEAEVIAGGELEYQNACAVCHGGDARGNGIMSPYLTVKPANLRRLTLTPGGSFPFWEVYRKIDGQLEIRGHGTRDMPIWGDRFRAQAGGDSKSARTQAAGRILSLVFYLQHLQE
;
A
#
# COMPACT_ATOMS: atom_id res chain seq x y z
N MET A 1 -52.14 5.89 -26.41
CA MET A 1 -50.94 4.99 -26.44
C MET A 1 -49.58 5.73 -26.42
N ALA A 2 -49.47 7.02 -26.77
CA ALA A 2 -48.18 7.76 -26.77
C ALA A 2 -47.62 8.13 -25.36
N SER A 3 -48.44 8.18 -24.32
CA SER A 3 -48.05 8.66 -22.98
C SER A 3 -47.26 7.64 -22.14
N ILE A 4 -47.39 6.35 -22.42
CA ILE A 4 -46.71 5.29 -21.69
C ILE A 4 -45.27 5.14 -22.19
N THR A 5 -45.04 5.26 -23.48
CA THR A 5 -43.71 5.16 -24.09
C THR A 5 -42.79 6.32 -23.72
N PHE A 6 -43.32 7.53 -23.55
CA PHE A 6 -42.55 8.70 -23.13
C PHE A 6 -42.06 8.57 -21.65
N LYS A 7 -42.94 8.09 -20.75
CA LYS A 7 -42.57 7.87 -19.35
C LYS A 7 -41.50 6.76 -19.17
N ALA A 8 -41.56 5.69 -19.95
CA ALA A 8 -40.56 4.64 -19.94
C ALA A 8 -39.20 5.13 -20.46
N ALA A 9 -39.17 5.93 -21.51
CA ALA A 9 -37.93 6.50 -22.04
C ALA A 9 -37.24 7.45 -21.07
N VAL A 10 -37.99 8.27 -20.34
CA VAL A 10 -37.43 9.18 -19.31
C VAL A 10 -36.84 8.41 -18.12
N ILE A 11 -37.49 7.30 -17.70
CA ILE A 11 -36.99 6.46 -16.60
C ILE A 11 -35.71 5.74 -17.01
N ILE A 12 -35.64 5.23 -18.26
CA ILE A 12 -34.42 4.54 -18.75
C ILE A 12 -33.26 5.52 -18.90
N LEU A 13 -33.49 6.76 -19.41
CA LEU A 13 -32.47 7.79 -19.51
C LEU A 13 -31.95 8.22 -18.10
N GLY A 14 -32.85 8.34 -17.12
CA GLY A 14 -32.48 8.65 -15.72
C GLY A 14 -31.64 7.55 -15.07
N LEU A 15 -31.94 6.27 -15.36
CA LEU A 15 -31.19 5.13 -14.83
C LEU A 15 -29.79 5.03 -15.44
N ILE A 16 -29.65 5.32 -16.74
CA ILE A 16 -28.34 5.32 -17.43
C ILE A 16 -27.47 6.47 -16.93
N PHE A 17 -28.04 7.64 -16.61
CA PHE A 17 -27.30 8.77 -16.07
C PHE A 17 -26.78 8.52 -14.65
N LEU A 18 -27.51 7.73 -13.82
CA LEU A 18 -27.10 7.37 -12.47
C LEU A 18 -25.90 6.39 -12.48
N LEU A 19 -25.76 5.56 -13.52
CA LEU A 19 -24.64 4.63 -13.69
C LEU A 19 -23.35 5.30 -14.17
N ALA A 20 -23.43 6.55 -14.65
CA ALA A 20 -22.28 7.31 -15.16
C ALA A 20 -21.67 8.29 -14.17
N LEU A 21 -22.13 8.28 -12.89
CA LEU A 21 -21.52 9.12 -11.86
C LEU A 21 -20.09 8.65 -11.58
N PRO A 22 -19.11 9.57 -11.57
CA PRO A 22 -17.76 9.23 -11.16
C PRO A 22 -17.77 8.73 -9.69
N PRO A 23 -16.82 7.85 -9.33
CA PRO A 23 -16.70 7.43 -7.94
C PRO A 23 -16.54 8.65 -7.02
N PRO A 24 -17.01 8.58 -5.78
CA PRO A 24 -16.85 9.69 -4.84
C PRO A 24 -15.36 10.01 -4.68
N LEU A 25 -15.02 11.29 -4.54
CA LEU A 25 -13.64 11.79 -4.46
C LEU A 25 -12.78 11.05 -3.43
N ALA A 26 -13.38 10.62 -2.31
CA ALA A 26 -12.69 9.86 -1.26
C ALA A 26 -12.12 8.52 -1.77
N THR A 27 -12.88 7.79 -2.60
CA THR A 27 -12.41 6.51 -3.16
C THR A 27 -11.34 6.70 -4.23
N ALA A 28 -11.40 7.80 -4.98
CA ALA A 28 -10.38 8.15 -5.96
C ALA A 28 -9.04 8.50 -5.28
N GLN A 29 -9.08 9.26 -4.19
CA GLN A 29 -7.89 9.61 -3.40
C GLN A 29 -7.26 8.37 -2.74
N GLU A 30 -8.06 7.46 -2.20
CA GLU A 30 -7.57 6.20 -1.64
C GLU A 30 -6.88 5.36 -2.70
N ALA A 31 -7.46 5.23 -3.88
CA ALA A 31 -6.86 4.50 -5.00
C ALA A 31 -5.51 5.10 -5.43
N GLU A 32 -5.39 6.43 -5.43
CA GLU A 32 -4.12 7.12 -5.75
C GLU A 32 -3.04 6.85 -4.71
N VAL A 33 -3.38 6.87 -3.41
CA VAL A 33 -2.46 6.54 -2.33
C VAL A 33 -1.98 5.10 -2.43
N ILE A 34 -2.89 4.15 -2.71
CA ILE A 34 -2.56 2.74 -2.90
C ILE A 34 -1.65 2.54 -4.11
N ALA A 35 -1.96 3.19 -5.24
CA ALA A 35 -1.13 3.12 -6.45
C ALA A 35 0.28 3.70 -6.23
N GLY A 36 0.39 4.80 -5.48
CA GLY A 36 1.68 5.34 -5.04
C GLY A 36 2.46 4.35 -4.18
N GLY A 37 1.77 3.67 -3.27
CA GLY A 37 2.35 2.62 -2.43
C GLY A 37 2.82 1.40 -3.23
N GLU A 38 2.06 0.99 -4.26
CA GLU A 38 2.47 -0.07 -5.18
C GLU A 38 3.76 0.29 -5.91
N LEU A 39 3.86 1.50 -6.45
CA LEU A 39 5.06 1.97 -7.13
C LEU A 39 6.28 1.94 -6.20
N GLU A 40 6.14 2.44 -4.97
CA GLU A 40 7.21 2.38 -3.96
C GLU A 40 7.59 0.94 -3.62
N TYR A 41 6.59 0.05 -3.52
CA TYR A 41 6.80 -1.36 -3.23
C TYR A 41 7.62 -2.04 -4.33
N GLN A 42 7.25 -1.86 -5.60
CA GLN A 42 7.95 -2.47 -6.72
C GLN A 42 9.41 -1.98 -6.80
N ASN A 43 9.65 -0.71 -6.51
CA ASN A 43 10.99 -0.11 -6.57
C ASN A 43 11.89 -0.48 -5.38
N ALA A 44 11.32 -0.68 -4.20
CA ALA A 44 12.10 -0.79 -2.96
C ALA A 44 12.02 -2.16 -2.29
N CYS A 45 10.91 -2.86 -2.39
CA CYS A 45 10.59 -4.03 -1.57
C CYS A 45 10.55 -5.34 -2.38
N ALA A 46 10.07 -5.28 -3.64
CA ALA A 46 9.82 -6.46 -4.48
C ALA A 46 11.07 -7.30 -4.72
N VAL A 47 12.26 -6.72 -4.75
CA VAL A 47 13.52 -7.42 -4.95
C VAL A 47 13.75 -8.52 -3.89
N CYS A 48 13.27 -8.31 -2.66
CA CYS A 48 13.35 -9.28 -1.56
C CYS A 48 12.00 -9.97 -1.30
N HIS A 49 10.91 -9.21 -1.25
CA HIS A 49 9.59 -9.71 -0.87
C HIS A 49 8.79 -10.32 -2.03
N GLY A 50 9.26 -10.19 -3.28
CA GLY A 50 8.56 -10.63 -4.48
C GLY A 50 7.57 -9.59 -5.01
N GLY A 51 7.33 -9.57 -6.33
CA GLY A 51 6.35 -8.66 -6.93
C GLY A 51 4.92 -8.93 -6.46
N ASP A 52 4.66 -10.15 -5.98
CA ASP A 52 3.39 -10.60 -5.40
C ASP A 52 3.36 -10.53 -3.86
N ALA A 53 4.40 -10.01 -3.23
CA ALA A 53 4.54 -9.83 -1.77
C ALA A 53 4.56 -11.14 -0.95
N ARG A 54 4.91 -12.30 -1.56
CA ARG A 54 4.92 -13.62 -0.90
C ARG A 54 6.25 -14.00 -0.26
N GLY A 55 7.26 -13.12 -0.27
CA GLY A 55 8.60 -13.39 0.28
C GLY A 55 9.50 -14.19 -0.66
N ASN A 56 9.20 -14.21 -1.96
CA ASN A 56 9.86 -15.00 -2.99
C ASN A 56 10.64 -14.13 -4.00
N GLY A 57 11.07 -12.93 -3.60
CA GLY A 57 11.83 -12.04 -4.46
C GLY A 57 13.17 -12.65 -4.90
N ILE A 58 13.75 -12.10 -5.97
CA ILE A 58 14.99 -12.62 -6.59
C ILE A 58 16.16 -12.68 -5.59
N MET A 59 16.19 -11.80 -4.59
CA MET A 59 17.21 -11.80 -3.53
C MET A 59 16.91 -12.78 -2.39
N SER A 60 15.68 -13.29 -2.28
CA SER A 60 15.29 -14.17 -1.16
C SER A 60 16.20 -15.38 -0.97
N PRO A 61 16.70 -16.09 -2.00
CA PRO A 61 17.60 -17.22 -1.83
C PRO A 61 18.98 -16.87 -1.24
N TYR A 62 19.38 -15.61 -1.33
CA TYR A 62 20.70 -15.12 -0.90
C TYR A 62 20.68 -14.48 0.50
N LEU A 63 19.50 -14.37 1.11
CA LEU A 63 19.34 -13.79 2.43
C LEU A 63 19.41 -14.85 3.52
N THR A 64 20.13 -14.57 4.59
CA THR A 64 20.23 -15.45 5.76
C THR A 64 18.87 -15.75 6.38
N VAL A 65 17.97 -14.75 6.33
CA VAL A 65 16.60 -14.87 6.80
C VAL A 65 15.64 -14.65 5.66
N LYS A 66 14.73 -15.61 5.48
CA LYS A 66 13.73 -15.54 4.42
C LYS A 66 12.80 -14.36 4.62
N PRO A 67 12.59 -13.50 3.59
CA PRO A 67 11.63 -12.42 3.67
C PRO A 67 10.22 -12.92 3.99
N ALA A 68 9.50 -12.17 4.85
CA ALA A 68 8.15 -12.51 5.24
C ALA A 68 7.17 -12.44 4.05
N ASN A 69 6.14 -13.30 4.09
CA ASN A 69 4.97 -13.15 3.24
C ASN A 69 4.13 -11.98 3.76
N LEU A 70 4.16 -10.86 3.04
CA LEU A 70 3.50 -9.62 3.44
C LEU A 70 1.98 -9.62 3.19
N ARG A 71 1.44 -10.61 2.49
CA ARG A 71 -0.01 -10.77 2.27
C ARG A 71 -0.74 -11.39 3.46
N ARG A 72 -0.01 -11.85 4.48
CA ARG A 72 -0.54 -12.61 5.62
C ARG A 72 -0.29 -11.93 6.96
N LEU A 73 -0.14 -10.62 6.96
CA LEU A 73 0.11 -9.85 8.19
C LEU A 73 -1.12 -9.76 9.10
N THR A 74 -2.33 -9.95 8.54
CA THR A 74 -3.58 -10.07 9.31
C THR A 74 -3.73 -11.38 10.08
N LEU A 75 -2.95 -12.41 9.76
CA LEU A 75 -2.99 -13.70 10.46
C LEU A 75 -2.31 -13.67 11.84
N THR A 76 -2.00 -12.49 12.35
CA THR A 76 -1.52 -12.27 13.72
C THR A 76 -2.67 -12.38 14.72
N PRO A 77 -2.39 -12.70 16.01
CA PRO A 77 -3.42 -12.70 17.05
C PRO A 77 -4.21 -11.37 17.05
N GLY A 78 -5.53 -11.47 16.88
CA GLY A 78 -6.42 -10.30 16.78
C GLY A 78 -7.05 -10.07 15.40
N GLY A 79 -6.56 -10.72 14.33
CA GLY A 79 -7.21 -10.76 13.00
C GLY A 79 -7.26 -9.42 12.27
N SER A 80 -6.57 -8.38 12.75
CA SER A 80 -6.52 -7.06 12.13
C SER A 80 -5.13 -6.76 11.58
N PHE A 81 -5.07 -5.99 10.49
CA PHE A 81 -3.80 -5.56 9.93
C PHE A 81 -3.06 -4.64 10.91
N PRO A 82 -1.80 -4.97 11.31
CA PRO A 82 -1.08 -4.24 12.34
C PRO A 82 -0.42 -2.97 11.76
N PHE A 83 -1.23 -1.99 11.32
CA PHE A 83 -0.86 -0.82 10.53
C PHE A 83 0.36 -0.08 11.08
N TRP A 84 0.31 0.34 12.35
CA TRP A 84 1.39 1.12 12.95
C TRP A 84 2.63 0.30 13.27
N GLU A 85 2.49 -1.00 13.47
CA GLU A 85 3.64 -1.88 13.64
C GLU A 85 4.39 -2.03 12.31
N VAL A 86 3.68 -2.25 11.21
CA VAL A 86 4.25 -2.30 9.85
C VAL A 86 4.93 -0.98 9.50
N TYR A 87 4.26 0.15 9.77
CA TYR A 87 4.85 1.47 9.58
C TYR A 87 6.21 1.60 10.30
N ARG A 88 6.24 1.30 11.60
CA ARG A 88 7.46 1.43 12.42
C ARG A 88 8.57 0.47 12.00
N LYS A 89 8.23 -0.71 11.48
CA LYS A 89 9.21 -1.66 10.92
C LYS A 89 9.85 -1.10 9.66
N ILE A 90 9.07 -0.52 8.76
CA ILE A 90 9.57 0.08 7.52
C ILE A 90 10.42 1.33 7.83
N ASP A 91 9.94 2.20 8.73
CA ASP A 91 10.67 3.40 9.16
C ASP A 91 11.97 3.10 9.91
N GLY A 92 12.08 1.89 10.50
CA GLY A 92 13.26 1.46 11.27
C GLY A 92 13.19 1.77 12.75
N GLN A 93 12.03 2.19 13.27
CA GLN A 93 11.81 2.45 14.70
C GLN A 93 11.64 1.16 15.51
N LEU A 94 11.28 0.06 14.86
CA LEU A 94 11.21 -1.26 15.48
C LEU A 94 12.31 -2.15 14.91
N GLU A 95 13.08 -2.77 15.82
CA GLU A 95 14.00 -3.83 15.42
C GLU A 95 13.21 -5.05 14.96
N ILE A 96 13.63 -5.64 13.85
CA ILE A 96 13.13 -6.95 13.41
C ILE A 96 13.88 -7.98 14.24
N ARG A 97 13.27 -8.45 15.34
CA ARG A 97 13.85 -9.44 16.23
C ARG A 97 14.10 -10.74 15.46
N GLY A 98 15.28 -11.34 15.69
CA GLY A 98 15.68 -12.62 15.08
C GLY A 98 16.73 -12.49 13.97
N HIS A 99 17.19 -11.29 13.69
CA HIS A 99 18.21 -11.03 12.70
C HIS A 99 19.42 -10.38 13.38
N GLY A 100 20.50 -11.10 13.48
CA GLY A 100 21.77 -10.60 14.07
C GLY A 100 22.40 -9.43 13.28
N THR A 101 21.93 -9.18 12.08
CA THR A 101 22.19 -8.02 11.24
C THR A 101 20.86 -7.57 10.63
N ARG A 102 20.68 -6.29 10.37
CA ARG A 102 19.47 -5.76 9.71
C ARG A 102 19.49 -6.15 8.23
N ASP A 103 18.96 -7.33 7.91
CA ASP A 103 18.85 -7.77 6.52
C ASP A 103 17.87 -6.88 5.72
N MET A 104 16.86 -6.31 6.39
CA MET A 104 15.97 -5.31 5.81
C MET A 104 16.51 -3.91 6.04
N PRO A 105 16.68 -3.08 4.99
CA PRO A 105 17.12 -1.69 5.14
C PRO A 105 16.18 -0.84 5.98
N ILE A 106 16.72 0.20 6.63
CA ILE A 106 15.93 1.25 7.26
C ILE A 106 15.41 2.18 6.16
N TRP A 107 14.17 1.97 5.75
CA TRP A 107 13.61 2.75 4.63
C TRP A 107 13.31 4.19 5.00
N GLY A 108 12.98 4.48 6.26
CA GLY A 108 12.83 5.84 6.74
C GLY A 108 14.07 6.69 6.49
N ASP A 109 15.26 6.19 6.83
CA ASP A 109 16.54 6.89 6.58
C ASP A 109 16.78 7.09 5.08
N ARG A 110 16.55 6.05 4.27
CA ARG A 110 16.73 6.13 2.82
C ARG A 110 15.79 7.15 2.18
N PHE A 111 14.52 7.14 2.56
CA PHE A 111 13.54 8.09 2.03
C PHE A 111 13.84 9.53 2.46
N ARG A 112 14.26 9.74 3.71
CA ARG A 112 14.73 11.06 4.16
C ARG A 112 15.95 11.55 3.36
N ALA A 113 16.95 10.70 3.17
CA ALA A 113 18.12 11.03 2.38
C ALA A 113 17.76 11.43 0.93
N GLN A 114 16.87 10.66 0.29
CA GLN A 114 16.36 10.96 -1.06
C GLN A 114 15.56 12.28 -1.12
N ALA A 115 14.90 12.66 -0.03
CA ALA A 115 14.12 13.89 0.08
C ALA A 115 14.97 15.13 0.50
N GLY A 116 16.30 14.99 0.57
CA GLY A 116 17.21 16.10 0.90
C GLY A 116 17.65 16.15 2.37
N GLY A 117 17.58 15.03 3.11
CA GLY A 117 18.16 14.89 4.46
C GLY A 117 17.13 15.06 5.59
N ASP A 118 17.54 15.72 6.69
CA ASP A 118 16.76 15.75 7.94
C ASP A 118 15.84 16.98 8.11
N SER A 119 15.58 17.72 7.04
CA SER A 119 14.64 18.85 7.10
C SER A 119 13.22 18.36 7.47
N LYS A 120 12.39 19.27 8.03
CA LYS A 120 10.98 18.97 8.32
C LYS A 120 10.24 18.46 7.06
N SER A 121 10.50 19.09 5.92
CA SER A 121 9.93 18.70 4.64
C SER A 121 10.33 17.26 4.25
N ALA A 122 11.62 16.92 4.34
CA ALA A 122 12.13 15.60 4.02
C ALA A 122 11.51 14.50 4.92
N ARG A 123 11.40 14.77 6.23
CA ARG A 123 10.73 13.87 7.17
C ARG A 123 9.25 13.66 6.81
N THR A 124 8.54 14.73 6.45
CA THR A 124 7.12 14.64 6.04
C THR A 124 6.98 13.84 4.74
N GLN A 125 7.87 14.04 3.76
CA GLN A 125 7.85 13.28 2.51
C GLN A 125 8.13 11.78 2.76
N ALA A 126 9.15 11.47 3.57
CA ALA A 126 9.48 10.08 3.92
C ALA A 126 8.30 9.39 4.62
N ALA A 127 7.66 10.07 5.59
CA ALA A 127 6.48 9.56 6.28
C ALA A 127 5.31 9.30 5.31
N GLY A 128 5.07 10.20 4.36
CA GLY A 128 4.04 10.04 3.32
C GLY A 128 4.29 8.80 2.45
N ARG A 129 5.52 8.58 2.00
CA ARG A 129 5.91 7.40 1.21
C ARG A 129 5.69 6.11 1.99
N ILE A 130 6.07 6.07 3.28
CA ILE A 130 5.86 4.90 4.13
C ILE A 130 4.36 4.67 4.35
N LEU A 131 3.57 5.71 4.56
CA LEU A 131 2.11 5.57 4.69
C LEU A 131 1.49 4.95 3.45
N SER A 132 1.85 5.42 2.24
CA SER A 132 1.37 4.84 0.98
C SER A 132 1.75 3.35 0.86
N LEU A 133 2.99 2.98 1.22
CA LEU A 133 3.41 1.58 1.30
C LEU A 133 2.54 0.75 2.25
N VAL A 134 2.24 1.27 3.44
CA VAL A 134 1.43 0.54 4.44
C VAL A 134 -0.01 0.38 3.97
N PHE A 135 -0.60 1.39 3.33
CA PHE A 135 -1.93 1.27 2.70
C PHE A 135 -1.94 0.22 1.58
N TYR A 136 -0.92 0.21 0.72
CA TYR A 136 -0.78 -0.83 -0.30
C TYR A 136 -0.67 -2.23 0.31
N LEU A 137 0.17 -2.43 1.34
CA LEU A 137 0.29 -3.71 2.03
C LEU A 137 -1.00 -4.13 2.72
N GLN A 138 -1.76 -3.19 3.28
CA GLN A 138 -3.08 -3.45 3.84
C GLN A 138 -4.08 -3.90 2.76
N HIS A 139 -4.04 -3.28 1.58
CA HIS A 139 -4.87 -3.66 0.44
C HIS A 139 -4.58 -5.07 -0.07
N LEU A 140 -3.33 -5.54 0.05
CA LEU A 140 -2.91 -6.87 -0.40
C LEU A 140 -3.30 -8.03 0.52
N GLN A 141 -3.85 -7.79 1.72
CA GLN A 141 -4.08 -8.85 2.70
C GLN A 141 -5.05 -9.94 2.20
N GLU A 142 -4.73 -11.20 2.54
CA GLU A 142 -5.53 -12.41 2.25
C GLU A 142 -6.30 -12.87 3.49
#